data_5e4b2c312cf87d427f61960c8d529667
#
_entry.id   5e4b2c312cf87d427f61960c8d529667
#
_cell.length_a   1.000
_cell.length_b   1.000
_cell.length_c   1.000
_cell.angle_alpha   90.00
_cell.angle_beta   90.00
_cell.angle_gamma   90.00
#
_symmetry.space_group_name_H-M   'P 1'
#
loop_
_entity.id
_entity.type
_entity.pdbx_description
1 polymer ?
#
loop_
_entity_poly.entity_id
_entity_poly.type
_entity_poly.pdbx_seq_one_letter_code
_entity_poly.pdbx_strand_id
1 'polypeptide(L)'
;MSETDLQRLVRILFRLPERNNDFQLSIGAPSSPFLSNAIMFEFDSLVFRYCSEKNISYTRYADDLAFSMHDMKLRGEVLKKVQTVLASLEFPILKLNDRKTIFGSKAHRRLVTGLILTNEGTVSLGRDRKRRIRAQIHHLLQGKLSDEEKNHLRGMIAFARDVEPEFIERMENKYGKPAFNKT
;
A
#
# COMPACT_ATOMS: atom_id res chain seq x y z
N MET A 1 -7.01 -33.37 8.66
CA MET A 1 -5.67 -33.09 8.11
C MET A 1 -4.66 -33.76 9.01
N SER A 2 -3.72 -34.54 8.48
CA SER A 2 -2.71 -35.22 9.28
C SER A 2 -1.64 -34.21 9.74
N GLU A 3 -0.92 -34.55 10.83
CA GLU A 3 0.22 -33.73 11.32
C GLU A 3 1.28 -33.54 10.22
N THR A 4 1.52 -34.59 9.44
CA THR A 4 2.47 -34.55 8.31
C THR A 4 2.03 -33.58 7.21
N ASP A 5 0.72 -33.49 6.93
CA ASP A 5 0.19 -32.56 5.92
C ASP A 5 0.29 -31.11 6.40
N LEU A 6 0.04 -30.87 7.69
CA LEU A 6 0.22 -29.57 8.31
C LEU A 6 1.66 -29.08 8.19
N GLN A 7 2.62 -29.94 8.54
CA GLN A 7 4.04 -29.61 8.44
C GLN A 7 4.49 -29.32 7.00
N ARG A 8 3.97 -30.06 6.03
CA ARG A 8 4.22 -29.79 4.59
C ARG A 8 3.65 -28.45 4.16
N LEU A 9 2.41 -28.13 4.54
CA LEU A 9 1.79 -26.83 4.24
C LEU A 9 2.57 -25.68 4.87
N VAL A 10 2.99 -25.79 6.12
CA VAL A 10 3.80 -24.75 6.75
C VAL A 10 5.10 -24.51 5.99
N ARG A 11 5.79 -25.55 5.55
CA ARG A 11 7.04 -25.42 4.76
C ARG A 11 6.84 -24.80 3.36
N ILE A 12 5.67 -24.99 2.77
CA ILE A 12 5.32 -24.42 1.46
C ILE A 12 4.93 -22.94 1.60
N LEU A 13 4.17 -22.59 2.63
CA LEU A 13 3.54 -21.30 2.81
C LEU A 13 4.41 -20.29 3.58
N PHE A 14 5.28 -20.78 4.43
CA PHE A 14 6.13 -19.97 5.29
C PHE A 14 7.61 -20.26 5.04
N ARG A 15 8.43 -19.26 5.24
CA ARG A 15 9.88 -19.44 5.29
C ARG A 15 10.37 -19.46 6.74
N LEU A 16 11.41 -20.20 7.01
CA LEU A 16 12.17 -20.17 8.25
C LEU A 16 13.48 -19.43 7.98
N PRO A 17 13.63 -18.17 8.42
CA PRO A 17 14.88 -17.43 8.23
C PRO A 17 16.02 -18.06 9.07
N GLU A 18 17.23 -18.07 8.52
CA GLU A 18 18.41 -18.65 9.22
C GLU A 18 18.73 -18.00 10.57
N ARG A 19 18.28 -16.75 10.77
CA ARG A 19 18.57 -15.97 11.98
C ARG A 19 17.48 -16.01 13.05
N ASN A 20 16.31 -16.55 12.73
CA ASN A 20 15.16 -16.64 13.65
C ASN A 20 14.52 -18.01 13.51
N ASN A 21 14.11 -18.60 14.63
CA ASN A 21 13.34 -19.86 14.61
C ASN A 21 11.83 -19.64 14.38
N ASP A 22 11.41 -18.44 13.97
CA ASP A 22 10.01 -18.12 13.74
C ASP A 22 9.64 -18.20 12.27
N PHE A 23 8.56 -18.89 11.97
CA PHE A 23 8.00 -18.94 10.63
C PHE A 23 7.51 -17.55 10.20
N GLN A 24 7.86 -17.16 8.98
CA GLN A 24 7.48 -15.87 8.40
C GLN A 24 6.83 -16.08 7.04
N LEU A 25 5.85 -15.21 6.71
CA LEU A 25 5.32 -15.15 5.36
C LEU A 25 6.41 -14.69 4.38
N SER A 26 6.49 -15.36 3.23
CA SER A 26 7.47 -15.03 2.20
C SER A 26 7.06 -13.74 1.49
N ILE A 27 7.96 -12.74 1.45
CA ILE A 27 7.74 -11.51 0.70
C ILE A 27 7.72 -11.84 -0.80
N GLY A 28 6.66 -11.40 -1.49
CA GLY A 28 6.50 -11.64 -2.93
C GLY A 28 5.89 -13.00 -3.31
N ALA A 29 5.65 -13.90 -2.35
CA ALA A 29 4.92 -15.14 -2.65
C ALA A 29 3.42 -14.83 -2.91
N PRO A 30 2.80 -15.39 -3.95
CA PRO A 30 1.38 -15.15 -4.27
C PRO A 30 0.41 -15.56 -3.16
N SER A 31 0.78 -16.52 -2.31
CA SER A 31 0.01 -17.00 -1.18
C SER A 31 0.03 -16.05 0.02
N SER A 32 1.06 -15.23 0.18
CA SER A 32 1.26 -14.40 1.38
C SER A 32 0.15 -13.36 1.62
N PRO A 33 -0.37 -12.63 0.61
CA PRO A 33 -1.49 -11.72 0.82
C PRO A 33 -2.77 -12.43 1.29
N PHE A 34 -3.07 -13.59 0.72
CA PHE A 34 -4.22 -14.39 1.10
C PHE A 34 -4.11 -14.88 2.56
N LEU A 35 -2.97 -15.44 2.92
CA LEU A 35 -2.71 -15.91 4.28
C LEU A 35 -2.72 -14.76 5.30
N SER A 36 -2.11 -13.62 4.95
CA SER A 36 -2.17 -12.43 5.79
C SER A 36 -3.61 -11.99 6.05
N ASN A 37 -4.47 -12.01 5.04
CA ASN A 37 -5.87 -11.66 5.21
C ASN A 37 -6.62 -12.68 6.08
N ALA A 38 -6.37 -13.98 5.90
CA ALA A 38 -6.97 -15.02 6.71
C ALA A 38 -6.57 -14.92 8.19
N ILE A 39 -5.28 -14.69 8.45
CA ILE A 39 -4.72 -14.53 9.80
C ILE A 39 -5.30 -13.29 10.50
N MET A 40 -5.48 -12.20 9.76
CA MET A 40 -5.96 -10.93 10.29
C MET A 40 -7.49 -10.83 10.40
N PHE A 41 -8.23 -11.85 10.02
CA PHE A 41 -9.70 -11.81 9.95
C PHE A 41 -10.36 -11.44 11.28
N GLU A 42 -9.91 -12.01 12.39
CA GLU A 42 -10.47 -11.72 13.72
C GLU A 42 -10.15 -10.28 14.14
N PHE A 43 -8.90 -9.86 13.95
CA PHE A 43 -8.48 -8.48 14.18
C PHE A 43 -9.36 -7.49 13.38
N ASP A 44 -9.47 -7.72 12.07
CA ASP A 44 -10.26 -6.86 11.18
C ASP A 44 -11.73 -6.79 11.62
N SER A 45 -12.30 -7.92 12.02
CA SER A 45 -13.70 -7.99 12.48
C SER A 45 -13.95 -7.16 13.75
N LEU A 46 -13.03 -7.22 14.71
CA LEU A 46 -13.14 -6.47 15.97
C LEU A 46 -12.94 -4.96 15.74
N VAL A 47 -11.96 -4.59 14.92
CA VAL A 47 -11.69 -3.19 14.61
C VAL A 47 -12.79 -2.60 13.74
N PHE A 48 -13.28 -3.33 12.73
CA PHE A 48 -14.36 -2.90 11.86
C PHE A 48 -15.65 -2.62 12.65
N ARG A 49 -16.02 -3.51 13.57
CA ARG A 49 -17.21 -3.32 14.42
C ARG A 49 -17.13 -2.01 15.20
N TYR A 50 -16.01 -1.78 15.88
CA TYR A 50 -15.79 -0.53 16.63
C TYR A 50 -15.83 0.70 15.71
N CYS A 51 -15.21 0.64 14.56
CA CYS A 51 -15.18 1.74 13.60
C CYS A 51 -16.59 2.05 13.06
N SER A 52 -17.39 1.02 12.76
CA SER A 52 -18.76 1.16 12.28
C SER A 52 -19.65 1.87 13.30
N GLU A 53 -19.54 1.54 14.59
CA GLU A 53 -20.28 2.19 15.69
C GLU A 53 -19.94 3.68 15.83
N LYS A 54 -18.74 4.09 15.42
CA LYS A 54 -18.24 5.47 15.52
C LYS A 54 -18.27 6.24 14.19
N ASN A 55 -18.86 5.67 13.12
CA ASN A 55 -18.85 6.25 11.77
C ASN A 55 -17.41 6.55 11.27
N ILE A 56 -16.48 5.63 11.54
CA ILE A 56 -15.10 5.67 11.08
C ILE A 56 -14.95 4.66 9.94
N SER A 57 -14.42 5.09 8.78
CA SER A 57 -14.06 4.17 7.73
C SER A 57 -12.72 3.52 8.05
N TYR A 58 -12.70 2.19 8.05
CA TYR A 58 -11.52 1.37 8.28
C TYR A 58 -11.18 0.58 7.04
N THR A 59 -9.92 0.59 6.67
CA THR A 59 -9.36 -0.27 5.61
C THR A 59 -7.99 -0.76 6.01
N ARG A 60 -7.61 -1.96 5.54
CA ARG A 60 -6.28 -2.52 5.69
C ARG A 60 -5.72 -2.95 4.34
N TYR A 61 -4.46 -2.63 4.11
CA TYR A 61 -3.67 -3.14 3.00
C TYR A 61 -2.40 -3.80 3.55
N ALA A 62 -2.36 -5.12 3.51
CA ALA A 62 -1.32 -5.94 4.17
C ALA A 62 -1.18 -5.58 5.66
N ASP A 63 -0.08 -4.95 6.04
CA ASP A 63 0.24 -4.47 7.39
C ASP A 63 -0.13 -2.99 7.64
N ASP A 64 -0.52 -2.26 6.59
CA ASP A 64 -0.90 -0.85 6.71
C ASP A 64 -2.39 -0.70 7.05
N LEU A 65 -2.71 -0.08 8.18
CA LEU A 65 -4.06 0.25 8.62
C LEU A 65 -4.39 1.71 8.27
N ALA A 66 -5.55 1.97 7.68
CA ALA A 66 -6.01 3.32 7.41
C ALA A 66 -7.39 3.57 8.02
N PHE A 67 -7.51 4.71 8.70
CA PHE A 67 -8.73 5.16 9.35
C PHE A 67 -9.12 6.54 8.83
N SER A 68 -10.35 6.69 8.33
CA SER A 68 -10.90 7.98 7.89
C SER A 68 -12.06 8.37 8.79
N MET A 69 -11.99 9.56 9.38
CA MET A 69 -12.98 10.06 10.34
C MET A 69 -13.19 11.56 10.16
N HIS A 70 -14.36 12.03 10.52
CA HIS A 70 -14.70 13.46 10.51
C HIS A 70 -14.20 14.16 11.76
N ASP A 71 -14.33 13.53 12.93
CA ASP A 71 -13.87 14.09 14.21
C ASP A 71 -12.47 13.59 14.56
N MET A 72 -11.49 14.48 14.43
CA MET A 72 -10.08 14.19 14.74
C MET A 72 -9.81 13.94 16.24
N LYS A 73 -10.77 14.24 17.13
CA LYS A 73 -10.64 13.92 18.57
C LYS A 73 -10.65 12.40 18.78
N LEU A 74 -11.31 11.65 17.91
CA LEU A 74 -11.39 10.18 17.98
C LEU A 74 -10.05 9.47 17.69
N ARG A 75 -9.06 10.17 17.13
CA ARG A 75 -7.77 9.56 16.73
C ARG A 75 -7.07 8.80 17.87
N GLY A 76 -7.11 9.36 19.08
CA GLY A 76 -6.50 8.72 20.26
C GLY A 76 -7.27 7.48 20.72
N GLU A 77 -8.60 7.53 20.65
CA GLU A 77 -9.47 6.39 20.96
C GLU A 77 -9.27 5.24 19.97
N VAL A 78 -9.18 5.56 18.66
CA VAL A 78 -8.91 4.57 17.63
C VAL A 78 -7.59 3.88 17.87
N LEU A 79 -6.52 4.63 18.11
CA LEU A 79 -5.20 4.07 18.36
C LEU A 79 -5.21 3.15 19.60
N LYS A 80 -5.83 3.60 20.70
CA LYS A 80 -5.98 2.81 21.91
C LYS A 80 -6.80 1.55 21.67
N LYS A 81 -7.90 1.64 20.89
CA LYS A 81 -8.72 0.47 20.54
C LYS A 81 -7.93 -0.55 19.75
N VAL A 82 -7.17 -0.13 18.74
CA VAL A 82 -6.30 -1.01 17.94
C VAL A 82 -5.27 -1.72 18.84
N GLN A 83 -4.62 -0.99 19.73
CA GLN A 83 -3.67 -1.57 20.71
C GLN A 83 -4.35 -2.59 21.62
N THR A 84 -5.55 -2.28 22.12
CA THR A 84 -6.34 -3.20 22.98
C THR A 84 -6.72 -4.46 22.22
N VAL A 85 -7.18 -4.35 20.97
CA VAL A 85 -7.52 -5.51 20.14
C VAL A 85 -6.28 -6.37 19.88
N LEU A 86 -5.14 -5.77 19.50
CA LEU A 86 -3.89 -6.51 19.30
C LEU A 86 -3.45 -7.24 20.58
N ALA A 87 -3.63 -6.63 21.75
CA ALA A 87 -3.27 -7.24 23.03
C ALA A 87 -4.24 -8.35 23.48
N SER A 88 -5.48 -8.36 22.97
CA SER A 88 -6.49 -9.37 23.30
C SER A 88 -6.43 -10.62 22.44
N LEU A 89 -5.74 -10.59 21.31
CA LEU A 89 -5.60 -11.73 20.41
C LEU A 89 -4.45 -12.63 20.87
N GLU A 90 -4.71 -13.93 20.95
CA GLU A 90 -3.66 -14.93 21.18
C GLU A 90 -2.73 -15.06 19.97
N PHE A 91 -3.30 -14.88 18.76
CA PHE A 91 -2.59 -14.95 17.48
C PHE A 91 -3.31 -14.06 16.43
N PRO A 92 -2.57 -13.36 15.57
CA PRO A 92 -1.11 -13.20 15.54
C PRO A 92 -0.58 -12.22 16.60
N ILE A 93 0.62 -12.45 17.12
CA ILE A 93 1.28 -11.53 18.04
C ILE A 93 1.89 -10.37 17.25
N LEU A 94 1.18 -9.25 17.20
CA LEU A 94 1.58 -8.07 16.43
C LEU A 94 1.67 -6.82 17.31
N LYS A 95 2.48 -5.87 16.87
CA LYS A 95 2.65 -4.56 17.53
C LYS A 95 2.51 -3.44 16.51
N LEU A 96 1.91 -2.34 16.93
CA LEU A 96 1.90 -1.12 16.13
C LEU A 96 3.32 -0.55 16.01
N ASN A 97 3.63 -0.03 14.84
CA ASN A 97 4.84 0.72 14.62
C ASN A 97 4.56 2.22 14.81
N ASP A 98 4.81 2.72 16.03
CA ASP A 98 4.54 4.10 16.40
C ASP A 98 5.28 5.11 15.51
N ARG A 99 6.48 4.74 15.02
CA ARG A 99 7.28 5.61 14.13
C ARG A 99 6.65 5.78 12.74
N LYS A 100 5.82 4.82 12.30
CA LYS A 100 5.09 4.87 11.04
C LYS A 100 3.66 5.38 11.20
N THR A 101 3.17 5.52 12.42
CA THR A 101 1.82 6.03 12.69
C THR A 101 1.74 7.52 12.37
N ILE A 102 0.94 7.87 11.37
CA ILE A 102 0.82 9.24 10.86
C ILE A 102 -0.64 9.69 10.98
N PHE A 103 -0.83 10.92 11.48
CA PHE A 103 -2.12 11.58 11.47
C PHE A 103 -2.15 12.64 10.38
N GLY A 104 -3.06 12.48 9.43
CA GLY A 104 -3.24 13.41 8.31
C GLY A 104 -4.53 14.21 8.44
N SER A 105 -4.53 15.46 7.98
CA SER A 105 -5.72 16.26 7.79
C SER A 105 -5.77 16.83 6.38
N LYS A 106 -6.91 17.41 5.97
CA LYS A 106 -7.02 18.08 4.65
C LYS A 106 -6.05 19.25 4.47
N ALA A 107 -5.52 19.80 5.56
CA ALA A 107 -4.51 20.87 5.53
C ALA A 107 -3.10 20.37 5.16
N HIS A 108 -2.86 19.08 5.25
CA HIS A 108 -1.56 18.47 4.97
C HIS A 108 -1.66 17.37 3.90
N ARG A 109 -0.49 17.04 3.32
CA ARG A 109 -0.39 15.96 2.34
C ARG A 109 -0.79 14.63 2.98
N ARG A 110 -1.85 14.00 2.47
CA ARG A 110 -2.32 12.68 2.90
C ARG A 110 -1.74 11.61 1.98
N LEU A 111 -0.82 10.83 2.50
CA LEU A 111 -0.17 9.74 1.77
C LEU A 111 -0.73 8.41 2.27
N VAL A 112 -1.30 7.60 1.36
CA VAL A 112 -1.80 6.26 1.65
C VAL A 112 -1.23 5.30 0.60
N THR A 113 -0.57 4.23 1.02
CA THR A 113 0.09 3.24 0.14
C THR A 113 0.96 3.86 -0.96
N GLY A 114 1.59 5.00 -0.66
CA GLY A 114 2.46 5.72 -1.61
C GLY A 114 1.75 6.62 -2.61
N LEU A 115 0.42 6.80 -2.53
CA LEU A 115 -0.37 7.72 -3.34
C LEU A 115 -0.92 8.86 -2.50
N ILE A 116 -1.18 9.99 -3.13
CA ILE A 116 -1.72 11.18 -2.45
C ILE A 116 -3.24 11.21 -2.60
N LEU A 117 -3.94 11.34 -1.47
CA LEU A 117 -5.37 11.65 -1.47
C LEU A 117 -5.54 13.17 -1.60
N THR A 118 -6.17 13.61 -2.67
CA THR A 118 -6.47 15.03 -2.90
C THR A 118 -7.63 15.51 -2.02
N ASN A 119 -7.84 16.82 -1.94
CA ASN A 119 -8.97 17.37 -1.19
C ASN A 119 -10.32 17.14 -1.88
N GLU A 120 -10.29 16.92 -3.18
CA GLU A 120 -11.44 16.61 -4.03
C GLU A 120 -11.89 15.14 -3.93
N GLY A 121 -11.15 14.32 -3.15
CA GLY A 121 -11.47 12.90 -2.96
C GLY A 121 -10.92 11.99 -4.06
N THR A 122 -10.03 12.50 -4.91
CA THR A 122 -9.34 11.73 -5.95
C THR A 122 -7.96 11.27 -5.50
N VAL A 123 -7.35 10.37 -6.27
CA VAL A 123 -5.99 9.88 -6.03
C VAL A 123 -5.02 10.59 -6.98
N SER A 124 -3.84 10.94 -6.49
CA SER A 124 -2.79 11.55 -7.31
C SER A 124 -1.44 10.88 -7.10
N LEU A 125 -0.65 10.82 -8.15
CA LEU A 125 0.76 10.38 -8.14
C LEU A 125 1.64 11.29 -7.27
N GLY A 126 1.21 12.54 -7.09
CA GLY A 126 1.98 13.56 -6.42
C GLY A 126 3.02 14.23 -7.31
N ARG A 127 3.46 15.40 -6.83
CA ARG A 127 4.35 16.29 -7.60
C ARG A 127 5.66 15.63 -7.99
N ASP A 128 6.28 14.90 -7.08
CA ASP A 128 7.62 14.33 -7.28
C ASP A 128 7.64 13.22 -8.34
N ARG A 129 6.64 12.30 -8.31
CA ARG A 129 6.51 11.28 -9.36
C ARG A 129 6.20 11.88 -10.72
N LYS A 130 5.28 12.84 -10.78
CA LYS A 130 4.96 13.57 -12.03
C LYS A 130 6.18 14.28 -12.61
N ARG A 131 7.00 14.91 -11.76
CA ARG A 131 8.24 15.57 -12.17
C ARG A 131 9.26 14.57 -12.71
N ARG A 132 9.43 13.43 -12.04
CA ARG A 132 10.32 12.36 -12.50
C ARG A 132 9.89 11.81 -13.86
N ILE A 133 8.60 11.49 -14.04
CA ILE A 133 8.06 11.01 -15.33
C ILE A 133 8.33 12.04 -16.43
N ARG A 134 8.03 13.33 -16.21
CA ARG A 134 8.30 14.39 -17.18
C ARG A 134 9.77 14.47 -17.57
N ALA A 135 10.66 14.41 -16.61
CA ALA A 135 12.11 14.45 -16.86
C ALA A 135 12.57 13.25 -17.71
N GLN A 136 12.07 12.06 -17.39
CA GLN A 136 12.43 10.86 -18.14
C GLN A 136 11.86 10.85 -19.57
N ILE A 137 10.62 11.33 -19.77
CA ILE A 137 10.08 11.53 -21.13
C ILE A 137 10.96 12.51 -21.92
N HIS A 138 11.39 13.60 -21.30
CA HIS A 138 12.29 14.55 -21.96
C HIS A 138 13.64 13.91 -22.35
N HIS A 139 14.25 13.13 -21.48
CA HIS A 139 15.49 12.40 -21.76
C HIS A 139 15.29 11.34 -22.86
N LEU A 140 14.14 10.65 -22.88
CA LEU A 140 13.77 9.71 -23.95
C LEU A 140 13.77 10.39 -25.32
N LEU A 141 13.14 11.57 -25.41
CA LEU A 141 13.07 12.34 -26.66
C LEU A 141 14.44 12.83 -27.14
N GLN A 142 15.39 13.01 -26.22
CA GLN A 142 16.77 13.34 -26.53
C GLN A 142 17.66 12.12 -26.84
N GLY A 143 17.11 10.89 -26.79
CA GLY A 143 17.88 9.65 -27.00
C GLY A 143 18.88 9.34 -25.90
N LYS A 144 18.69 9.89 -24.68
CA LYS A 144 19.65 9.78 -23.56
C LYS A 144 19.35 8.65 -22.60
N LEU A 145 18.28 7.88 -22.81
CA LEU A 145 17.93 6.76 -21.95
C LEU A 145 18.51 5.46 -22.45
N SER A 146 19.08 4.67 -21.55
CA SER A 146 19.39 3.25 -21.77
C SER A 146 18.11 2.42 -21.94
N ASP A 147 18.24 1.19 -22.42
CA ASP A 147 17.06 0.32 -22.59
C ASP A 147 16.44 -0.09 -21.24
N GLU A 148 17.25 -0.22 -20.20
CA GLU A 148 16.76 -0.44 -18.83
C GLU A 148 15.92 0.74 -18.32
N GLU A 149 16.41 1.97 -18.52
CA GLU A 149 15.68 3.19 -18.15
C GLU A 149 14.39 3.38 -18.95
N LYS A 150 14.38 3.00 -20.24
CA LYS A 150 13.17 2.97 -21.06
C LYS A 150 12.14 2.00 -20.50
N ASN A 151 12.54 0.78 -20.13
CA ASN A 151 11.66 -0.21 -19.52
C ASN A 151 11.11 0.27 -18.17
N HIS A 152 11.94 0.91 -17.35
CA HIS A 152 11.49 1.53 -16.11
C HIS A 152 10.47 2.65 -16.36
N LEU A 153 10.71 3.50 -17.34
CA LEU A 153 9.78 4.57 -17.74
C LEU A 153 8.44 4.00 -18.22
N ARG A 154 8.45 2.90 -19.00
CA ARG A 154 7.22 2.18 -19.41
C ARG A 154 6.37 1.79 -18.20
N GLY A 155 6.99 1.16 -17.21
CA GLY A 155 6.31 0.77 -15.98
C GLY A 155 5.73 1.98 -15.24
N MET A 156 6.48 3.09 -15.16
CA MET A 156 5.98 4.31 -14.53
C MET A 156 4.82 4.95 -15.29
N ILE A 157 4.84 4.94 -16.63
CA ILE A 157 3.75 5.46 -17.46
C ILE A 157 2.51 4.59 -17.33
N ALA A 158 2.66 3.25 -17.36
CA ALA A 158 1.54 2.32 -17.18
C ALA A 158 0.87 2.53 -15.81
N PHE A 159 1.65 2.57 -14.75
CA PHE A 159 1.16 2.87 -13.41
C PHE A 159 0.49 4.25 -13.32
N ALA A 160 1.08 5.26 -13.96
CA ALA A 160 0.53 6.61 -13.96
C ALA A 160 -0.80 6.72 -14.74
N ARG A 161 -0.95 5.93 -15.80
CA ARG A 161 -2.19 5.85 -16.59
C ARG A 161 -3.32 5.21 -15.79
N ASP A 162 -3.01 4.22 -14.97
CA ASP A 162 -3.98 3.55 -14.10
C ASP A 162 -4.43 4.46 -12.94
N VAL A 163 -3.51 5.18 -12.31
CA VAL A 163 -3.77 6.01 -11.13
C VAL A 163 -4.34 7.38 -11.47
N GLU A 164 -3.82 8.04 -12.52
CA GLU A 164 -4.16 9.41 -12.90
C GLU A 164 -4.08 9.59 -14.43
N PRO A 165 -5.06 9.01 -15.17
CA PRO A 165 -5.05 8.97 -16.64
C PRO A 165 -4.95 10.38 -17.27
N GLU A 166 -5.62 11.38 -16.69
CA GLU A 166 -5.56 12.76 -17.18
C GLU A 166 -4.14 13.35 -17.19
N PHE A 167 -3.28 12.90 -16.28
CA PHE A 167 -1.88 13.33 -16.30
C PHE A 167 -1.16 12.80 -17.53
N ILE A 168 -1.40 11.56 -17.91
CA ILE A 168 -0.78 10.94 -19.09
C ILE A 168 -1.34 11.56 -20.37
N GLU A 169 -2.66 11.78 -20.47
CA GLU A 169 -3.27 12.48 -21.62
C GLU A 169 -2.64 13.86 -21.84
N ARG A 170 -2.44 14.64 -20.77
CA ARG A 170 -1.73 15.93 -20.87
C ARG A 170 -0.30 15.78 -21.35
N MET A 171 0.39 14.70 -20.99
CA MET A 171 1.75 14.44 -21.47
C MET A 171 1.75 14.00 -22.93
N GLU A 172 0.82 13.14 -23.36
CA GLU A 172 0.64 12.73 -24.76
C GLU A 172 0.33 13.92 -25.67
N ASN A 173 -0.54 14.84 -25.21
CA ASN A 173 -0.84 16.06 -25.95
C ASN A 173 0.38 17.00 -26.08
N LYS A 174 1.24 17.03 -25.05
CA LYS A 174 2.42 17.89 -25.02
C LYS A 174 3.59 17.34 -25.84
N TYR A 175 3.86 16.04 -25.77
CA TYR A 175 5.07 15.41 -26.34
C TYR A 175 4.76 14.55 -27.56
N GLY A 176 3.49 14.34 -27.89
CA GLY A 176 3.02 13.49 -28.98
C GLY A 176 2.92 12.01 -28.59
N LYS A 177 1.88 11.33 -29.07
CA LYS A 177 1.64 9.89 -28.84
C LYS A 177 2.84 8.98 -29.22
N PRO A 178 3.61 9.27 -30.31
CA PRO A 178 4.77 8.44 -30.64
C PRO A 178 5.84 8.36 -29.56
N ALA A 179 5.94 9.35 -28.69
CA ALA A 179 6.86 9.32 -27.55
C ALA A 179 6.50 8.20 -26.53
N PHE A 180 5.23 7.81 -26.45
CA PHE A 180 4.71 6.80 -25.56
C PHE A 180 4.67 5.39 -26.19
N ASN A 181 4.73 5.32 -27.52
CA ASN A 181 4.79 4.05 -28.28
C ASN A 181 6.24 3.55 -28.47
N LYS A 182 7.24 4.41 -28.25
CA LYS A 182 8.66 4.07 -28.31
C LYS A 182 9.22 3.62 -26.96
N THR A 183 8.36 3.61 -25.94
CA THR A 183 8.72 3.13 -24.60
C THR A 183 8.45 1.65 -24.41
#